data_54e38fe2e8cbd06e3ba56dc143b82b72
#
_entry.id   54e38fe2e8cbd06e3ba56dc143b82b72
#
_cell.length_a   1.000
_cell.length_b   1.000
_cell.length_c   1.000
_cell.angle_alpha   90.00
_cell.angle_beta   90.00
_cell.angle_gamma   90.00
#
_symmetry.space_group_name_H-M   'P 1'
#
loop_
_entity.id
_entity.type
_entity.pdbx_description
1 polymer ?
#
loop_
_entity_poly.entity_id
_entity_poly.type
_entity_poly.pdbx_seq_one_letter_code
_entity_poly.pdbx_strand_id
1 'polypeptide(L)'
;METRPAYKVFTRPRGWLALALALIVSMGYAVSLADAAPLPAVSTALPGHSALVSSQPADGASLATGPTEIVLTFNENINPSFTQVALTRGEGAVTLSPAKVAGPVVRATLADPGPGAYRIAFRVVSADGHPISGETRFTVTGQAAASPTTTPSGAPAPTLSTSPLVPS
;
A
#
# COMPACT_ATOMS: atom_id res chain seq x y z
N MET A 1 -21.22 59.60 -23.24
CA MET A 1 -20.86 60.49 -22.13
C MET A 1 -21.13 59.72 -20.86
N GLU A 2 -20.15 58.97 -20.41
CA GLU A 2 -20.28 57.93 -19.37
C GLU A 2 -19.51 58.37 -18.13
N THR A 3 -20.22 58.76 -17.11
CA THR A 3 -19.70 59.26 -15.84
C THR A 3 -19.34 58.11 -14.92
N ARG A 4 -18.06 57.88 -14.72
CA ARG A 4 -17.53 56.91 -13.73
C ARG A 4 -17.65 57.46 -12.30
N PRO A 5 -18.15 56.73 -11.33
CA PRO A 5 -18.13 57.15 -9.94
C PRO A 5 -16.72 56.95 -9.34
N ALA A 6 -16.22 58.05 -8.75
CA ALA A 6 -14.97 58.03 -7.97
C ALA A 6 -15.24 57.36 -6.61
N TYR A 7 -14.50 56.26 -6.31
CA TYR A 7 -14.50 55.69 -4.96
C TYR A 7 -13.39 56.33 -4.11
N LYS A 8 -13.75 56.72 -2.92
CA LYS A 8 -12.87 57.31 -1.93
C LYS A 8 -12.01 56.24 -1.29
N VAL A 9 -10.69 56.37 -1.46
CA VAL A 9 -9.68 55.60 -0.73
C VAL A 9 -9.67 56.05 0.73
N PHE A 10 -10.08 55.22 1.64
CA PHE A 10 -10.07 55.49 3.07
C PHE A 10 -8.70 55.14 3.64
N THR A 11 -7.86 56.14 3.84
CA THR A 11 -6.55 55.97 4.51
C THR A 11 -6.72 55.84 6.00
N ARG A 12 -6.41 54.68 6.56
CA ARG A 12 -6.39 54.43 8.01
C ARG A 12 -5.19 55.08 8.66
N PRO A 13 -5.32 55.88 9.74
CA PRO A 13 -4.19 56.45 10.45
C PRO A 13 -3.41 55.36 11.20
N ARG A 14 -2.09 55.32 10.90
CA ARG A 14 -1.08 54.55 11.64
C ARG A 14 -0.82 55.25 12.97
N GLY A 15 -1.43 54.81 14.08
CA GLY A 15 -1.11 55.47 15.33
C GLY A 15 -1.62 54.88 16.63
N TRP A 16 -2.31 53.78 16.62
CA TRP A 16 -2.93 53.29 17.87
C TRP A 16 -2.48 51.85 18.29
N LEU A 17 -1.33 51.40 17.83
CA LEU A 17 -0.79 50.06 18.21
C LEU A 17 0.46 50.13 19.12
N ALA A 18 0.69 51.25 19.82
CA ALA A 18 1.88 51.40 20.65
C ALA A 18 1.61 51.53 22.14
N LEU A 19 0.43 51.26 22.68
CA LEU A 19 0.13 51.45 24.12
C LEU A 19 -0.60 50.32 24.82
N ALA A 20 -0.57 49.10 24.29
CA ALA A 20 -1.19 47.91 24.92
C ALA A 20 -0.21 46.77 25.24
N LEU A 21 1.11 47.00 25.23
CA LEU A 21 2.10 45.93 25.45
C LEU A 21 2.96 46.10 26.68
N ALA A 22 2.46 46.70 27.77
CA ALA A 22 3.29 46.98 28.94
C ALA A 22 2.64 46.62 30.28
N LEU A 23 1.73 45.65 30.40
CA LEU A 23 1.17 45.28 31.70
C LEU A 23 0.76 43.80 31.84
N ILE A 24 1.48 42.85 31.24
CA ILE A 24 1.33 41.42 31.55
C ILE A 24 2.72 40.75 31.61
N VAL A 25 3.56 41.26 32.52
CA VAL A 25 4.78 40.56 32.94
C VAL A 25 4.83 40.68 34.46
N SER A 26 4.10 39.83 35.14
CA SER A 26 4.43 39.33 36.48
C SER A 26 3.27 38.53 37.07
N MET A 27 2.98 37.37 36.54
CA MET A 27 2.35 36.32 37.33
C MET A 27 2.89 34.98 36.85
N GLY A 28 3.93 34.53 37.53
CA GLY A 28 4.55 33.23 37.28
C GLY A 28 3.59 32.10 37.56
N TYR A 29 2.98 31.57 36.53
CA TYR A 29 2.42 30.23 36.55
C TYR A 29 3.43 29.31 35.89
N ALA A 30 4.13 28.55 36.76
CA ALA A 30 4.82 27.34 36.30
C ALA A 30 3.75 26.38 35.81
N VAL A 31 3.48 26.37 34.50
CA VAL A 31 2.74 25.31 33.86
C VAL A 31 3.73 24.15 33.75
N SER A 32 3.61 23.17 34.67
CA SER A 32 4.18 21.85 34.47
C SER A 32 3.71 21.35 33.12
N LEU A 33 4.63 21.16 32.17
CA LEU A 33 4.40 20.35 30.97
C LEU A 33 4.20 18.92 31.49
N ALA A 34 2.95 18.59 31.82
CA ALA A 34 2.55 17.21 31.96
C ALA A 34 2.76 16.55 30.62
N ASP A 35 3.61 15.54 30.65
CA ASP A 35 3.85 14.60 29.55
C ASP A 35 2.50 14.11 29.02
N ALA A 36 2.00 14.76 27.97
CA ALA A 36 0.79 14.33 27.29
C ALA A 36 1.18 13.12 26.47
N ALA A 37 1.03 11.93 27.05
CA ALA A 37 1.08 10.70 26.30
C ALA A 37 0.20 10.85 25.04
N PRO A 38 0.70 10.51 23.84
CA PRO A 38 -0.11 10.56 22.65
C PRO A 38 -1.29 9.63 22.84
N LEU A 39 -2.49 10.20 22.89
CA LEU A 39 -3.73 9.43 22.87
C LEU A 39 -3.69 8.53 21.64
N PRO A 40 -4.01 7.24 21.78
CA PRO A 40 -4.12 6.38 20.61
C PRO A 40 -5.13 7.05 19.68
N ALA A 41 -4.69 7.35 18.45
CA ALA A 41 -5.58 7.81 17.39
C ALA A 41 -6.61 6.70 17.16
N VAL A 42 -7.77 6.84 17.77
CA VAL A 42 -8.93 6.05 17.43
C VAL A 42 -9.31 6.51 16.04
N SER A 43 -8.84 5.79 15.03
CA SER A 43 -9.38 5.91 13.69
C SER A 43 -10.84 5.48 13.77
N THR A 44 -11.72 6.44 14.01
CA THR A 44 -13.14 6.27 13.75
C THR A 44 -13.29 6.14 12.24
N ALA A 45 -13.16 4.91 11.74
CA ALA A 45 -13.65 4.57 10.41
C ALA A 45 -15.12 4.96 10.42
N LEU A 46 -15.48 6.00 9.68
CA LEU A 46 -16.85 6.38 9.45
C LEU A 46 -17.58 5.15 8.87
N PRO A 47 -18.63 4.63 9.53
CA PRO A 47 -19.41 3.55 8.97
C PRO A 47 -20.14 4.11 7.74
N GLY A 48 -19.90 3.54 6.56
CA GLY A 48 -20.75 3.82 5.43
C GLY A 48 -20.11 3.95 4.05
N HIS A 49 -18.81 3.66 3.87
CA HIS A 49 -18.25 3.63 2.52
C HIS A 49 -17.63 2.26 2.26
N SER A 50 -18.16 1.57 1.26
CA SER A 50 -17.58 0.34 0.73
C SER A 50 -16.13 0.61 0.29
N ALA A 51 -15.17 -0.13 0.83
CA ALA A 51 -13.75 0.10 0.61
C ALA A 51 -12.99 -1.21 0.43
N LEU A 52 -11.87 -1.14 -0.31
CA LEU A 52 -10.88 -2.21 -0.35
C LEU A 52 -10.18 -2.29 1.01
N VAL A 53 -10.21 -3.46 1.64
CA VAL A 53 -9.56 -3.75 2.93
C VAL A 53 -8.15 -4.27 2.71
N SER A 54 -7.98 -5.17 1.73
CA SER A 54 -6.68 -5.76 1.41
C SER A 54 -6.61 -6.25 -0.03
N SER A 55 -5.39 -6.34 -0.55
CA SER A 55 -5.10 -6.96 -1.84
C SER A 55 -3.98 -7.98 -1.72
N GLN A 56 -4.00 -8.99 -2.57
CA GLN A 56 -2.87 -9.89 -2.81
C GLN A 56 -2.62 -9.94 -4.32
N PRO A 57 -1.43 -9.51 -4.75
CA PRO A 57 -0.33 -8.92 -3.96
C PRO A 57 -0.74 -7.66 -3.19
N ALA A 58 -0.11 -7.44 -2.03
CA ALA A 58 -0.34 -6.22 -1.25
C ALA A 58 0.13 -4.98 -2.04
N ASP A 59 -0.50 -3.84 -1.78
CA ASP A 59 -0.08 -2.59 -2.40
C ASP A 59 1.37 -2.25 -2.03
N GLY A 60 2.19 -1.93 -3.04
CA GLY A 60 3.63 -1.69 -2.89
C GLY A 60 4.49 -2.95 -2.71
N ALA A 61 3.93 -4.16 -2.79
CA ALA A 61 4.68 -5.40 -2.58
C ALA A 61 5.78 -5.60 -3.64
N SER A 62 6.91 -6.18 -3.20
CA SER A 62 7.98 -6.67 -4.07
C SER A 62 8.07 -8.18 -3.94
N LEU A 63 7.87 -8.89 -5.05
CA LEU A 63 7.80 -10.34 -5.13
C LEU A 63 8.99 -10.89 -5.90
N ALA A 64 9.59 -11.97 -5.43
CA ALA A 64 10.63 -12.67 -6.17
C ALA A 64 10.08 -13.42 -7.39
N THR A 65 8.86 -13.96 -7.27
CA THR A 65 8.16 -14.72 -8.32
C THR A 65 6.80 -14.08 -8.58
N GLY A 66 6.35 -14.11 -9.83
CA GLY A 66 5.03 -13.59 -10.22
C GLY A 66 3.88 -14.30 -9.50
N PRO A 67 2.80 -13.59 -9.17
CA PRO A 67 1.63 -14.19 -8.59
C PRO A 67 0.85 -14.99 -9.65
N THR A 68 0.17 -16.05 -9.24
CA THR A 68 -0.76 -16.80 -10.08
C THR A 68 -2.22 -16.44 -9.83
N GLU A 69 -2.48 -15.65 -8.81
CA GLU A 69 -3.80 -15.16 -8.43
C GLU A 69 -3.73 -13.72 -7.92
N ILE A 70 -4.74 -12.94 -8.23
CA ILE A 70 -5.04 -11.65 -7.60
C ILE A 70 -6.24 -11.84 -6.71
N VAL A 71 -6.16 -11.37 -5.46
CA VAL A 71 -7.26 -11.39 -4.49
C VAL A 71 -7.49 -9.97 -3.98
N LEU A 72 -8.72 -9.50 -4.08
CA LEU A 72 -9.16 -8.22 -3.52
C LEU A 72 -10.23 -8.49 -2.47
N THR A 73 -10.04 -8.00 -1.25
CA THR A 73 -10.99 -8.16 -0.15
C THR A 73 -11.57 -6.81 0.23
N PHE A 74 -12.88 -6.72 0.25
CA PHE A 74 -13.64 -5.51 0.58
C PHE A 74 -14.28 -5.64 1.96
N ASN A 75 -14.73 -4.54 2.54
CA ASN A 75 -15.46 -4.54 3.81
C ASN A 75 -16.94 -4.95 3.66
N GLU A 76 -17.43 -5.07 2.42
CA GLU A 76 -18.81 -5.44 2.09
C GLU A 76 -18.85 -6.46 0.96
N ASN A 77 -19.99 -7.16 0.84
CA ASN A 77 -20.22 -8.08 -0.26
C ASN A 77 -20.25 -7.35 -1.61
N ILE A 78 -19.67 -7.98 -2.63
CA ILE A 78 -19.56 -7.43 -3.97
C ILE A 78 -20.57 -8.10 -4.90
N ASN A 79 -21.17 -7.31 -5.80
CA ASN A 79 -22.07 -7.79 -6.83
C ASN A 79 -21.25 -8.41 -7.98
N PRO A 80 -21.41 -9.70 -8.28
CA PRO A 80 -20.63 -10.37 -9.32
C PRO A 80 -20.88 -9.84 -10.73
N SER A 81 -22.06 -9.29 -11.00
CA SER A 81 -22.43 -8.80 -12.34
C SER A 81 -21.74 -7.48 -12.72
N PHE A 82 -21.21 -6.75 -11.74
CA PHE A 82 -20.60 -5.44 -11.95
C PHE A 82 -19.17 -5.40 -11.42
N THR A 83 -18.43 -6.49 -11.62
CA THR A 83 -17.05 -6.63 -11.16
C THR A 83 -16.10 -6.63 -12.36
N GLN A 84 -15.15 -5.71 -12.37
CA GLN A 84 -14.08 -5.61 -13.35
C GLN A 84 -12.75 -5.52 -12.63
N VAL A 85 -11.78 -6.34 -13.06
CA VAL A 85 -10.39 -6.30 -12.60
C VAL A 85 -9.49 -6.33 -13.83
N ALA A 86 -8.52 -5.44 -13.88
CA ALA A 86 -7.53 -5.36 -14.92
C ALA A 86 -6.13 -5.33 -14.34
N LEU A 87 -5.19 -6.02 -14.98
CA LEU A 87 -3.78 -5.99 -14.64
C LEU A 87 -3.00 -5.39 -15.82
N THR A 88 -2.10 -4.45 -15.52
CA THR A 88 -1.22 -3.87 -16.54
C THR A 88 0.24 -3.93 -16.08
N ARG A 89 1.15 -4.05 -17.07
CA ARG A 89 2.60 -3.88 -16.91
C ARG A 89 3.03 -2.73 -17.83
N GLY A 90 3.38 -1.57 -17.23
CA GLY A 90 3.50 -0.34 -18.00
C GLY A 90 2.18 -0.02 -18.70
N GLU A 91 2.21 0.13 -20.03
CA GLU A 91 1.01 0.36 -20.84
C GLU A 91 0.39 -0.94 -21.39
N GLY A 92 1.06 -2.08 -21.21
CA GLY A 92 0.62 -3.38 -21.71
C GLY A 92 -0.39 -4.04 -20.78
N ALA A 93 -1.53 -4.53 -21.33
CA ALA A 93 -2.48 -5.34 -20.59
C ALA A 93 -1.93 -6.75 -20.35
N VAL A 94 -2.17 -7.29 -19.15
CA VAL A 94 -1.88 -8.68 -18.78
C VAL A 94 -3.18 -9.44 -18.71
N THR A 95 -3.24 -10.61 -19.35
CA THR A 95 -4.45 -11.43 -19.38
C THR A 95 -4.77 -12.01 -18.02
N LEU A 96 -6.01 -11.78 -17.55
CA LEU A 96 -6.60 -12.38 -16.38
C LEU A 96 -7.74 -13.31 -16.76
N SER A 97 -7.99 -14.32 -15.92
CA SER A 97 -9.28 -15.02 -15.98
C SER A 97 -10.43 -14.08 -15.62
N PRO A 98 -11.68 -14.39 -16.02
CA PRO A 98 -12.83 -13.68 -15.51
C PRO A 98 -12.84 -13.65 -13.97
N ALA A 99 -13.12 -12.48 -13.39
CA ALA A 99 -13.15 -12.31 -11.95
C ALA A 99 -14.26 -13.18 -11.33
N LYS A 100 -13.93 -13.89 -10.26
CA LYS A 100 -14.87 -14.67 -9.44
C LYS A 100 -15.12 -13.94 -8.14
N VAL A 101 -16.38 -13.79 -7.77
CA VAL A 101 -16.82 -13.11 -6.55
C VAL A 101 -17.39 -14.10 -5.56
N ALA A 102 -16.94 -14.04 -4.31
CA ALA A 102 -17.46 -14.83 -3.19
C ALA A 102 -17.61 -13.90 -1.97
N GLY A 103 -18.81 -13.39 -1.76
CA GLY A 103 -19.07 -12.40 -0.72
C GLY A 103 -18.23 -11.13 -0.90
N PRO A 104 -17.38 -10.74 0.06
CA PRO A 104 -16.54 -9.56 -0.05
C PRO A 104 -15.23 -9.80 -0.84
N VAL A 105 -15.00 -11.02 -1.33
CA VAL A 105 -13.73 -11.40 -1.97
C VAL A 105 -13.89 -11.53 -3.46
N VAL A 106 -13.02 -10.83 -4.20
CA VAL A 106 -12.88 -10.92 -5.66
C VAL A 106 -11.56 -11.58 -6.00
N ARG A 107 -11.57 -12.60 -6.87
CA ARG A 107 -10.39 -13.37 -7.28
C ARG A 107 -10.27 -13.40 -8.81
N ALA A 108 -9.06 -13.28 -9.32
CA ALA A 108 -8.75 -13.50 -10.72
C ALA A 108 -7.42 -14.24 -10.84
N THR A 109 -7.36 -15.28 -11.65
CA THR A 109 -6.14 -16.04 -11.89
C THR A 109 -5.41 -15.54 -13.12
N LEU A 110 -4.09 -15.73 -13.17
CA LEU A 110 -3.24 -15.39 -14.29
C LEU A 110 -2.11 -16.41 -14.42
N ALA A 111 -1.50 -16.48 -15.60
CA ALA A 111 -0.20 -17.12 -15.77
C ALA A 111 0.89 -16.24 -15.14
N ASP A 112 2.06 -16.82 -14.84
CA ASP A 112 3.19 -16.03 -14.34
C ASP A 112 3.45 -14.83 -15.27
N PRO A 113 3.30 -13.61 -14.78
CA PRO A 113 3.43 -12.42 -15.61
C PRO A 113 4.91 -12.03 -15.86
N GLY A 114 5.88 -12.71 -15.20
CA GLY A 114 7.30 -12.43 -15.26
C GLY A 114 7.72 -11.17 -14.51
N PRO A 115 9.01 -10.77 -14.61
CA PRO A 115 9.54 -9.58 -13.94
C PRO A 115 8.93 -8.28 -14.48
N GLY A 116 8.72 -7.30 -13.58
CA GLY A 116 8.22 -5.98 -13.97
C GLY A 116 7.43 -5.29 -12.89
N ALA A 117 7.04 -4.05 -13.14
CA ALA A 117 6.14 -3.27 -12.31
C ALA A 117 4.71 -3.42 -12.82
N TYR A 118 3.80 -3.72 -11.93
CA TYR A 118 2.40 -4.05 -12.23
C TYR A 118 1.44 -3.11 -11.51
N ARG A 119 0.28 -2.89 -12.15
CA ARG A 119 -0.84 -2.15 -11.59
C ARG A 119 -2.11 -2.98 -11.74
N ILE A 120 -2.78 -3.20 -10.63
CA ILE A 120 -4.12 -3.79 -10.56
C ILE A 120 -5.10 -2.62 -10.49
N ALA A 121 -5.97 -2.48 -11.48
CA ALA A 121 -7.10 -1.56 -11.44
C ALA A 121 -8.39 -2.35 -11.24
N PHE A 122 -9.29 -1.85 -10.41
CA PHE A 122 -10.58 -2.50 -10.19
C PHE A 122 -11.73 -1.51 -10.21
N ARG A 123 -12.88 -1.99 -10.65
CA ARG A 123 -14.17 -1.34 -10.51
C ARG A 123 -15.20 -2.39 -10.14
N VAL A 124 -15.82 -2.23 -9.00
CA VAL A 124 -16.82 -3.16 -8.47
C VAL A 124 -18.02 -2.37 -7.96
N VAL A 125 -19.14 -3.05 -7.75
CA VAL A 125 -20.32 -2.47 -7.10
C VAL A 125 -20.60 -3.34 -5.88
N SER A 126 -20.79 -2.73 -4.72
CA SER A 126 -21.18 -3.43 -3.50
C SER A 126 -22.63 -3.93 -3.59
N ALA A 127 -23.00 -4.83 -2.70
CA ALA A 127 -24.36 -5.41 -2.66
C ALA A 127 -25.45 -4.36 -2.42
N ASP A 128 -25.10 -3.25 -1.77
CA ASP A 128 -25.98 -2.09 -1.54
C ASP A 128 -26.04 -1.10 -2.72
N GLY A 129 -25.30 -1.38 -3.82
CA GLY A 129 -25.34 -0.63 -5.07
C GLY A 129 -24.30 0.49 -5.20
N HIS A 130 -23.39 0.66 -4.25
CA HIS A 130 -22.36 1.68 -4.35
C HIS A 130 -21.17 1.26 -5.23
N PRO A 131 -20.75 2.09 -6.22
CA PRO A 131 -19.58 1.81 -7.03
C PRO A 131 -18.28 2.10 -6.26
N ILE A 132 -17.34 1.15 -6.31
CA ILE A 132 -16.01 1.25 -5.74
C ILE A 132 -14.99 1.11 -6.86
N SER A 133 -14.06 2.04 -6.98
CA SER A 133 -12.96 1.97 -7.94
C SER A 133 -11.66 2.31 -7.24
N GLY A 134 -10.59 1.67 -7.68
CA GLY A 134 -9.27 1.94 -7.15
C GLY A 134 -8.17 1.20 -7.90
N GLU A 135 -6.95 1.38 -7.43
CA GLU A 135 -5.78 0.69 -7.96
C GLU A 135 -4.80 0.32 -6.84
N THR A 136 -4.06 -0.76 -7.05
CA THR A 136 -2.92 -1.17 -6.24
C THR A 136 -1.75 -1.52 -7.15
N ARG A 137 -0.53 -1.51 -6.64
CA ARG A 137 0.69 -1.74 -7.40
C ARG A 137 1.57 -2.78 -6.72
N PHE A 138 2.31 -3.54 -7.52
CA PHE A 138 3.34 -4.44 -7.03
C PHE A 138 4.45 -4.58 -8.06
N THR A 139 5.59 -5.11 -7.62
CA THR A 139 6.74 -5.36 -8.49
C THR A 139 7.13 -6.84 -8.40
N VAL A 140 7.45 -7.46 -9.54
CA VAL A 140 8.08 -8.78 -9.60
C VAL A 140 9.53 -8.58 -10.00
N THR A 141 10.46 -9.01 -9.14
CA THR A 141 11.90 -8.81 -9.36
C THR A 141 12.51 -9.88 -10.27
N GLY A 142 11.86 -11.02 -10.42
CA GLY A 142 12.36 -12.13 -11.24
C GLY A 142 13.57 -12.83 -10.64
N GLN A 143 13.85 -12.58 -9.39
CA GLN A 143 14.91 -13.29 -8.70
C GLN A 143 14.41 -14.72 -8.42
N ALA A 144 14.92 -15.70 -9.16
CA ALA A 144 14.70 -17.10 -8.84
C ALA A 144 15.00 -17.30 -7.36
N ALA A 145 14.10 -17.92 -6.63
CA ALA A 145 14.40 -18.35 -5.26
C ALA A 145 15.73 -19.05 -5.29
N ALA A 146 16.71 -18.52 -4.54
CA ALA A 146 18.01 -19.17 -4.44
C ALA A 146 17.73 -20.61 -4.01
N SER A 147 17.93 -21.56 -4.92
CA SER A 147 17.84 -22.98 -4.61
C SER A 147 18.73 -23.19 -3.39
N PRO A 148 18.28 -23.88 -2.34
CA PRO A 148 19.15 -24.19 -1.23
C PRO A 148 20.37 -24.90 -1.83
N THR A 149 21.54 -24.27 -1.71
CA THR A 149 22.80 -24.90 -2.06
C THR A 149 22.92 -26.11 -1.14
N THR A 150 22.58 -27.29 -1.64
CA THR A 150 22.94 -28.56 -1.00
C THR A 150 24.44 -28.62 -1.04
N THR A 151 25.05 -28.23 0.06
CA THR A 151 26.47 -28.53 0.34
C THR A 151 26.63 -30.04 0.19
N PRO A 152 27.42 -30.54 -0.73
CA PRO A 152 27.73 -31.97 -0.77
C PRO A 152 28.55 -32.28 0.47
N SER A 153 27.88 -32.70 1.56
CA SER A 153 28.49 -33.28 2.72
C SER A 153 28.83 -34.72 2.35
N GLY A 154 30.10 -35.04 2.29
CA GLY A 154 30.56 -36.43 2.18
C GLY A 154 31.59 -36.67 1.12
N ALA A 155 32.80 -36.14 1.33
CA ALA A 155 33.97 -36.81 0.76
C ALA A 155 34.19 -38.11 1.52
N PRO A 156 34.20 -39.30 0.86
CA PRO A 156 34.61 -40.52 1.52
C PRO A 156 36.10 -40.46 1.80
N ALA A 157 36.50 -40.76 3.03
CA ALA A 157 37.90 -40.89 3.45
C ALA A 157 38.60 -41.95 2.60
N PRO A 158 39.89 -41.75 2.22
CA PRO A 158 40.66 -42.75 1.51
C PRO A 158 40.94 -43.92 2.44
N THR A 159 40.38 -45.06 2.12
CA THR A 159 40.77 -46.36 2.74
C THR A 159 42.18 -46.70 2.32
N LEU A 160 43.13 -46.68 3.27
CA LEU A 160 44.46 -47.21 3.14
C LEU A 160 44.36 -48.71 2.90
N SER A 161 44.63 -49.13 1.68
CA SER A 161 44.78 -50.53 1.33
C SER A 161 46.14 -51.02 1.87
N THR A 162 46.11 -51.76 2.95
CA THR A 162 47.29 -52.50 3.43
C THR A 162 47.45 -53.72 2.56
N SER A 163 48.49 -53.74 1.72
CA SER A 163 48.95 -54.93 1.04
C SER A 163 49.55 -55.95 2.03
N PRO A 164 49.19 -57.24 1.97
CA PRO A 164 49.88 -58.24 2.76
C PRO A 164 51.22 -58.64 2.10
N LEU A 165 52.30 -58.58 2.89
CA LEU A 165 53.61 -59.16 2.61
C LEU A 165 53.49 -60.68 2.54
N VAL A 166 53.89 -61.27 1.44
CA VAL A 166 54.14 -62.75 1.29
C VAL A 166 55.54 -63.01 1.72
N PRO A 167 55.78 -63.93 2.68
CA PRO A 167 57.10 -64.49 2.94
C PRO A 167 57.42 -65.67 2.04
N SER A 168 58.61 -65.70 1.51
CA SER A 168 59.28 -66.87 0.82
C SER A 168 59.62 -68.00 1.74
#